data_7aba950563f4044423f89d0254495c6d
#
_entry.id   7aba950563f4044423f89d0254495c6d
#
_cell.length_a   1.000
_cell.length_b   1.000
_cell.length_c   1.000
_cell.angle_alpha   90.00
_cell.angle_beta   90.00
_cell.angle_gamma   90.00
#
_symmetry.space_group_name_H-M   'P 1'
#
loop_
_entity.id
_entity.type
_entity.pdbx_description
1 polymer ?
#
loop_
_entity_poly.entity_id
_entity_poly.type
_entity_poly.pdbx_seq_one_letter_code
_entity_poly.pdbx_strand_id
1 'polypeptide(L)'
;MRWPSARQITGGGILAGIGLLVTAMLTSAPGDAAIRLPADAEMRGSHTVTAASDAAPALTIPASQISTPEQAGYAIKSVMTIDGPLGHGNYYWDESRAPATGPLLITVDLEAQTLSVFRDGHEIGVAVILYGTPEKPTPLGAFPITQKDADHVSNIYDAPMPYMLRLTNDGVAIHGSDVEWGYGTRGCIGVPTAFAKMLFEQVKLGDTVIITNGQRINVGDAVAGV
;
A
#
# COMPACT_ATOMS: atom_id res chain seq x y z
N MET A 1 -7.70 34.67 -34.87
CA MET A 1 -8.08 35.44 -33.68
C MET A 1 -6.85 35.65 -32.83
N ARG A 2 -6.52 36.91 -32.51
CA ARG A 2 -5.26 37.34 -31.88
C ARG A 2 -5.40 37.29 -30.34
N TRP A 3 -4.38 36.78 -29.67
CA TRP A 3 -4.26 36.81 -28.18
C TRP A 3 -3.67 38.16 -27.75
N PRO A 4 -4.12 38.79 -26.66
CA PRO A 4 -3.54 40.01 -26.15
C PRO A 4 -2.36 39.74 -25.20
N SER A 5 -1.36 40.62 -25.29
CA SER A 5 -0.08 40.65 -24.63
C SER A 5 -0.16 40.94 -23.14
N ALA A 6 0.75 40.33 -22.36
CA ALA A 6 1.03 40.63 -20.97
C ALA A 6 1.56 42.07 -20.76
N ARG A 7 1.03 42.77 -19.75
CA ARG A 7 1.58 44.03 -19.25
C ARG A 7 2.49 43.76 -18.04
N GLN A 8 3.72 44.19 -18.16
CA GLN A 8 4.64 44.33 -17.04
C GLN A 8 4.19 45.53 -16.14
N ILE A 9 4.23 45.30 -14.84
CA ILE A 9 4.15 46.39 -13.86
C ILE A 9 5.44 46.37 -13.07
N THR A 10 6.27 47.41 -13.29
CA THR A 10 7.42 47.77 -12.47
C THR A 10 6.94 48.70 -11.38
N GLY A 11 7.31 48.44 -10.14
CA GLY A 11 7.05 49.37 -9.02
C GLY A 11 7.90 48.95 -7.82
N GLY A 12 8.99 49.67 -7.59
CA GLY A 12 9.89 49.50 -6.46
C GLY A 12 9.31 50.03 -5.16
N GLY A 13 9.77 49.49 -4.05
CA GLY A 13 9.47 49.97 -2.71
C GLY A 13 10.32 49.20 -1.70
N ILE A 14 11.42 49.79 -1.27
CA ILE A 14 12.25 49.37 -0.16
C ILE A 14 11.54 49.73 1.13
N LEU A 15 11.30 48.79 2.04
CA LEU A 15 11.11 49.07 3.47
C LEU A 15 11.75 47.92 4.28
N ALA A 16 12.71 48.36 5.10
CA ALA A 16 13.34 47.56 6.14
C ALA A 16 12.37 47.30 7.28
N GLY A 17 12.36 46.12 7.85
CA GLY A 17 11.52 45.79 9.02
C GLY A 17 11.89 44.48 9.67
N ILE A 18 12.79 44.52 10.62
CA ILE A 18 12.89 43.78 11.89
C ILE A 18 12.56 42.27 11.83
N GLY A 19 13.61 41.50 12.02
CA GLY A 19 13.53 40.04 12.27
C GLY A 19 12.78 39.69 13.54
N LEU A 20 11.80 38.81 13.39
CA LEU A 20 11.27 38.01 14.47
C LEU A 20 11.63 36.57 14.18
N LEU A 21 12.65 36.07 14.89
CA LEU A 21 13.05 34.69 14.90
C LEU A 21 11.96 33.90 15.62
N VAL A 22 11.02 33.36 14.88
CA VAL A 22 10.10 32.35 15.40
C VAL A 22 10.81 31.01 15.27
N THR A 23 11.37 30.55 16.37
CA THR A 23 11.86 29.18 16.52
C THR A 23 10.63 28.27 16.55
N ALA A 24 10.22 27.77 15.39
CA ALA A 24 9.25 26.70 15.32
C ALA A 24 9.93 25.43 15.86
N MET A 25 9.61 25.05 17.09
CA MET A 25 9.85 23.69 17.58
C MET A 25 8.96 22.77 16.75
N LEU A 26 9.54 22.09 15.77
CA LEU A 26 8.95 20.91 15.16
C LEU A 26 8.92 19.82 16.23
N THR A 27 7.77 19.63 16.85
CA THR A 27 7.47 18.40 17.56
C THR A 27 7.23 17.32 16.52
N SER A 28 8.26 16.51 16.27
CA SER A 28 8.11 15.27 15.49
C SER A 28 7.13 14.36 16.19
N ALA A 29 6.03 14.03 15.54
CA ALA A 29 5.16 12.95 15.97
C ALA A 29 5.89 11.61 15.78
N PRO A 30 5.88 10.70 16.78
CA PRO A 30 6.46 9.37 16.62
C PRO A 30 5.45 8.49 15.87
N GLY A 31 5.83 7.95 14.74
CA GLY A 31 5.04 6.90 14.16
C GLY A 31 5.22 6.63 12.68
N ASP A 32 6.34 6.05 12.26
CA ASP A 32 6.39 5.47 10.92
C ASP A 32 7.28 4.23 10.87
N ALA A 33 6.65 3.11 10.50
CA ALA A 33 7.27 1.81 10.32
C ALA A 33 8.08 1.69 9.00
N ALA A 34 8.29 2.81 8.29
CA ALA A 34 9.11 2.84 7.08
C ALA A 34 10.59 2.96 7.45
N ILE A 35 11.42 2.07 6.93
CA ILE A 35 12.87 2.04 7.16
C ILE A 35 13.57 2.66 5.97
N ARG A 36 14.31 3.74 6.20
CA ARG A 36 15.20 4.29 5.19
C ARG A 36 16.40 3.37 5.00
N LEU A 37 16.69 2.98 3.76
CA LEU A 37 17.86 2.18 3.44
C LEU A 37 19.12 3.07 3.52
N PRO A 38 20.07 2.82 4.43
CA PRO A 38 21.36 3.47 4.40
C PRO A 38 22.18 2.91 3.22
N ALA A 39 22.89 3.80 2.53
CA ALA A 39 23.73 3.43 1.39
C ALA A 39 24.92 2.53 1.78
N ASP A 40 25.32 2.52 3.06
CA ASP A 40 26.45 1.73 3.56
C ASP A 40 26.20 1.37 5.04
N ALA A 41 25.82 0.14 5.33
CA ALA A 41 25.84 -0.40 6.69
C ALA A 41 26.37 -1.83 6.71
N GLU A 42 27.60 -1.95 7.15
CA GLU A 42 28.28 -3.18 7.48
C GLU A 42 27.65 -3.85 8.71
N MET A 43 27.27 -5.12 8.59
CA MET A 43 26.59 -5.87 9.64
C MET A 43 27.56 -6.47 10.66
N ARG A 44 27.36 -6.17 11.93
CA ARG A 44 27.82 -7.00 13.04
C ARG A 44 26.75 -7.06 14.12
N GLY A 45 26.35 -8.27 14.50
CA GLY A 45 25.60 -8.53 15.74
C GLY A 45 24.57 -9.65 15.62
N SER A 46 25.02 -10.89 15.90
CA SER A 46 24.15 -12.05 16.12
C SER A 46 23.53 -11.95 17.53
N HIS A 47 22.20 -11.84 17.61
CA HIS A 47 21.46 -12.10 18.84
C HIS A 47 20.41 -13.18 18.58
N THR A 48 20.59 -14.31 19.24
CA THR A 48 19.63 -15.41 19.33
C THR A 48 18.49 -14.98 20.22
N VAL A 49 17.28 -14.81 19.66
CA VAL A 49 16.06 -14.54 20.44
C VAL A 49 15.20 -15.80 20.39
N THR A 50 14.98 -16.38 21.57
CA THR A 50 14.08 -17.50 21.80
C THR A 50 12.63 -17.02 21.59
N ALA A 51 11.91 -17.58 20.63
CA ALA A 51 10.53 -17.25 20.33
C ALA A 51 9.61 -17.79 21.44
N ALA A 52 8.95 -16.90 22.17
CA ALA A 52 7.76 -17.23 22.95
C ALA A 52 6.54 -17.06 22.04
N SER A 53 5.83 -18.18 21.82
CA SER A 53 4.61 -18.25 21.02
C SER A 53 3.42 -17.83 21.89
N ASP A 54 2.93 -16.59 21.69
CA ASP A 54 1.56 -16.22 22.09
C ASP A 54 0.72 -16.13 20.82
N ALA A 55 0.14 -17.28 20.47
CA ALA A 55 -0.81 -17.38 19.35
C ALA A 55 -2.18 -16.90 19.82
N ALA A 56 -2.64 -15.77 19.31
CA ALA A 56 -4.07 -15.44 19.26
C ALA A 56 -4.81 -16.55 18.48
N PRO A 57 -6.07 -16.89 18.82
CA PRO A 57 -6.80 -17.96 18.16
C PRO A 57 -6.98 -17.63 16.68
N ALA A 58 -6.20 -18.28 15.84
CA ALA A 58 -6.33 -18.20 14.40
C ALA A 58 -7.67 -18.85 14.02
N LEU A 59 -8.57 -18.07 13.43
CA LEU A 59 -9.68 -18.60 12.66
C LEU A 59 -9.07 -19.35 11.48
N THR A 60 -8.87 -20.66 11.64
CA THR A 60 -8.36 -21.53 10.60
C THR A 60 -9.50 -21.81 9.64
N ILE A 61 -9.49 -21.15 8.47
CA ILE A 61 -10.33 -21.54 7.34
C ILE A 61 -9.73 -22.85 6.81
N PRO A 62 -10.48 -23.96 6.76
CA PRO A 62 -9.97 -25.19 6.20
C PRO A 62 -9.59 -24.98 4.73
N ALA A 63 -8.44 -25.54 4.31
CA ALA A 63 -7.88 -25.39 2.97
C ALA A 63 -8.85 -25.74 1.82
N SER A 64 -9.89 -26.52 2.10
CA SER A 64 -10.96 -26.87 1.15
C SER A 64 -11.97 -25.75 0.85
N GLN A 65 -11.90 -24.60 1.55
CA GLN A 65 -12.75 -23.43 1.31
C GLN A 65 -12.00 -22.27 0.67
N ILE A 66 -10.72 -22.43 0.42
CA ILE A 66 -9.93 -21.45 -0.33
C ILE A 66 -10.18 -21.75 -1.81
N SER A 67 -11.12 -21.05 -2.43
CA SER A 67 -11.24 -21.05 -3.88
C SER A 67 -9.95 -20.51 -4.46
N THR A 68 -9.26 -21.28 -5.30
CA THR A 68 -8.11 -20.75 -6.03
C THR A 68 -8.58 -19.61 -6.93
N PRO A 69 -7.77 -18.57 -7.18
CA PRO A 69 -8.11 -17.45 -8.07
C PRO A 69 -8.60 -17.91 -9.44
N GLU A 70 -8.10 -19.03 -9.92
CA GLU A 70 -8.48 -19.68 -11.16
C GLU A 70 -9.94 -20.20 -11.15
N GLN A 71 -10.49 -20.53 -9.98
CA GLN A 71 -11.88 -20.98 -9.81
C GLN A 71 -12.85 -19.80 -9.60
N ALA A 72 -12.36 -18.63 -9.19
CA ALA A 72 -13.20 -17.46 -8.95
C ALA A 72 -13.52 -16.66 -10.22
N GLY A 73 -12.80 -16.91 -11.33
CA GLY A 73 -13.12 -16.31 -12.64
C GLY A 73 -13.08 -14.78 -12.65
N TYR A 74 -12.11 -14.17 -12.00
CA TYR A 74 -11.94 -12.72 -12.01
C TYR A 74 -11.50 -12.26 -13.40
N ALA A 75 -12.42 -11.73 -14.20
CA ALA A 75 -12.11 -11.06 -15.44
C ALA A 75 -12.03 -9.55 -15.19
N ILE A 76 -10.95 -8.91 -15.65
CA ILE A 76 -10.83 -7.45 -15.60
C ILE A 76 -11.75 -6.83 -16.63
N LYS A 77 -12.72 -6.05 -16.18
CA LYS A 77 -13.74 -5.40 -17.04
C LYS A 77 -13.38 -3.96 -17.37
N SER A 78 -12.76 -3.25 -16.43
CA SER A 78 -12.26 -1.90 -16.67
C SER A 78 -11.15 -1.54 -15.71
N VAL A 79 -10.24 -0.69 -16.17
CA VAL A 79 -9.20 -0.03 -15.38
C VAL A 79 -9.52 1.46 -15.24
N MET A 80 -9.04 2.05 -14.16
CA MET A 80 -9.21 3.48 -13.87
C MET A 80 -8.33 4.31 -14.82
N THR A 81 -8.88 5.40 -15.34
CA THR A 81 -8.08 6.39 -16.07
C THR A 81 -7.49 7.37 -15.06
N ILE A 82 -6.18 7.48 -15.05
CA ILE A 82 -5.44 8.36 -14.14
C ILE A 82 -4.87 9.50 -14.95
N ASP A 83 -5.23 10.73 -14.58
CA ASP A 83 -4.69 11.95 -15.19
C ASP A 83 -3.39 12.36 -14.49
N GLY A 84 -2.26 11.93 -15.04
CA GLY A 84 -0.92 12.28 -14.53
C GLY A 84 -0.13 11.11 -13.93
N PRO A 85 1.10 11.36 -13.49
CA PRO A 85 1.95 10.31 -12.92
C PRO A 85 1.47 9.92 -11.51
N LEU A 86 1.42 8.61 -11.28
CA LEU A 86 1.19 8.05 -9.96
C LEU A 86 2.54 7.99 -9.21
N GLY A 87 2.78 8.94 -8.30
CA GLY A 87 4.00 9.04 -7.51
C GLY A 87 3.85 8.46 -6.10
N HIS A 88 4.97 8.33 -5.37
CA HIS A 88 4.97 7.86 -3.98
C HIS A 88 4.06 8.74 -3.10
N GLY A 89 3.27 8.10 -2.25
CA GLY A 89 2.26 8.75 -1.42
C GLY A 89 0.94 9.04 -2.15
N ASN A 90 0.89 8.87 -3.47
CA ASN A 90 -0.32 9.11 -4.25
C ASN A 90 -1.18 7.85 -4.36
N TYR A 91 -2.49 8.07 -4.42
CA TYR A 91 -3.49 7.05 -4.71
C TYR A 91 -4.71 7.70 -5.38
N TYR A 92 -5.52 6.86 -6.02
CA TYR A 92 -6.82 7.25 -6.57
C TYR A 92 -7.87 6.26 -6.08
N TRP A 93 -9.10 6.75 -5.84
CA TRP A 93 -10.23 5.93 -5.44
C TRP A 93 -11.50 6.47 -6.06
N ASP A 94 -12.18 5.65 -6.88
CA ASP A 94 -13.43 6.00 -7.56
C ASP A 94 -14.29 4.75 -7.75
N GLU A 95 -15.39 4.68 -7.03
CA GLU A 95 -16.35 3.55 -7.09
C GLU A 95 -17.48 3.77 -8.10
N SER A 96 -17.54 4.93 -8.74
CA SER A 96 -18.68 5.35 -9.58
C SER A 96 -18.94 4.42 -10.77
N ARG A 97 -17.91 3.71 -11.24
CA ARG A 97 -17.97 2.82 -12.41
C ARG A 97 -18.20 1.35 -12.06
N ALA A 98 -18.11 1.00 -10.79
CA ALA A 98 -18.29 -0.36 -10.31
C ALA A 98 -19.70 -0.56 -9.74
N PRO A 99 -20.26 -1.80 -9.77
CA PRO A 99 -21.48 -2.09 -9.07
C PRO A 99 -21.31 -1.89 -7.55
N ALA A 100 -22.40 -1.59 -6.84
CA ALA A 100 -22.37 -1.35 -5.39
C ALA A 100 -21.89 -2.57 -4.60
N THR A 101 -22.04 -3.77 -5.15
CA THR A 101 -21.62 -5.04 -4.56
C THR A 101 -20.97 -5.93 -5.60
N GLY A 102 -20.14 -6.88 -5.16
CA GLY A 102 -19.51 -7.86 -6.03
C GLY A 102 -18.26 -8.46 -5.39
N PRO A 103 -17.67 -9.48 -6.01
CA PRO A 103 -16.42 -10.05 -5.54
C PRO A 103 -15.30 -9.02 -5.63
N LEU A 104 -14.43 -9.02 -4.62
CA LEU A 104 -13.24 -8.18 -4.57
C LEU A 104 -12.00 -8.99 -4.98
N LEU A 105 -11.15 -8.36 -5.76
CA LEU A 105 -9.81 -8.82 -6.09
C LEU A 105 -8.83 -7.69 -5.82
N ILE A 106 -7.76 -7.96 -5.13
CA ILE A 106 -6.64 -7.05 -4.94
C ILE A 106 -5.46 -7.60 -5.73
N THR A 107 -4.84 -6.78 -6.56
CA THR A 107 -3.61 -7.13 -7.27
C THR A 107 -2.48 -6.21 -6.83
N VAL A 108 -1.30 -6.78 -6.67
CA VAL A 108 -0.06 -6.07 -6.34
C VAL A 108 0.98 -6.43 -7.38
N ASP A 109 1.60 -5.44 -7.99
CA ASP A 109 2.76 -5.65 -8.85
C ASP A 109 3.98 -4.93 -8.24
N LEU A 110 5.01 -5.72 -7.90
CA LEU A 110 6.20 -5.21 -7.22
C LEU A 110 7.11 -4.42 -8.15
N GLU A 111 7.17 -4.77 -9.45
CA GLU A 111 7.97 -4.03 -10.43
C GLU A 111 7.31 -2.68 -10.75
N ALA A 112 6.00 -2.65 -10.93
CA ALA A 112 5.24 -1.42 -11.13
C ALA A 112 5.09 -0.60 -9.84
N GLN A 113 5.35 -1.20 -8.67
CA GLN A 113 5.16 -0.60 -7.35
C GLN A 113 3.72 -0.12 -7.12
N THR A 114 2.74 -0.90 -7.56
CA THR A 114 1.33 -0.54 -7.47
C THR A 114 0.48 -1.62 -6.83
N LEU A 115 -0.58 -1.20 -6.14
CA LEU A 115 -1.68 -2.04 -5.69
C LEU A 115 -2.97 -1.52 -6.30
N SER A 116 -3.73 -2.41 -6.95
CA SER A 116 -5.05 -2.12 -7.51
C SER A 116 -6.13 -2.93 -6.82
N VAL A 117 -7.29 -2.31 -6.65
CA VAL A 117 -8.49 -2.91 -6.05
C VAL A 117 -9.59 -2.99 -7.09
N PHE A 118 -10.11 -4.19 -7.34
CA PHE A 118 -11.19 -4.42 -8.28
C PHE A 118 -12.44 -4.92 -7.56
N ARG A 119 -13.61 -4.37 -7.92
CA ARG A 119 -14.91 -4.89 -7.53
C ARG A 119 -15.66 -5.34 -8.78
N ASP A 120 -16.06 -6.62 -8.80
CA ASP A 120 -16.68 -7.25 -9.98
C ASP A 120 -15.90 -6.98 -11.28
N GLY A 121 -14.56 -6.99 -11.21
CA GLY A 121 -13.66 -6.72 -12.33
C GLY A 121 -13.48 -5.25 -12.72
N HIS A 122 -14.13 -4.31 -12.06
CA HIS A 122 -13.94 -2.88 -12.26
C HIS A 122 -12.95 -2.33 -11.23
N GLU A 123 -11.88 -1.67 -11.69
CA GLU A 123 -10.92 -1.02 -10.79
C GLU A 123 -11.57 0.16 -10.07
N ILE A 124 -11.55 0.11 -8.73
CA ILE A 124 -12.11 1.13 -7.84
C ILE A 124 -11.06 1.88 -7.05
N GLY A 125 -9.83 1.38 -7.00
CA GLY A 125 -8.74 2.03 -6.29
C GLY A 125 -7.38 1.59 -6.79
N VAL A 126 -6.40 2.51 -6.78
CA VAL A 126 -5.00 2.24 -7.09
C VAL A 126 -4.10 3.11 -6.24
N ALA A 127 -2.99 2.55 -5.75
CA ALA A 127 -2.00 3.25 -4.95
C ALA A 127 -0.59 2.83 -5.31
N VAL A 128 0.38 3.76 -5.12
CA VAL A 128 1.80 3.39 -5.05
C VAL A 128 2.08 2.75 -3.70
N ILE A 129 2.96 1.75 -3.69
CA ILE A 129 3.25 0.94 -2.51
C ILE A 129 4.71 1.02 -2.08
N LEU A 130 4.95 0.70 -0.81
CA LEU A 130 6.23 0.17 -0.33
C LEU A 130 6.12 -1.36 -0.26
N TYR A 131 7.24 -2.05 -0.49
CA TYR A 131 7.32 -3.50 -0.41
C TYR A 131 8.65 -3.94 0.23
N GLY A 132 8.80 -5.25 0.42
CA GLY A 132 9.94 -5.83 1.13
C GLY A 132 11.28 -5.57 0.46
N THR A 133 12.27 -5.26 1.28
CA THR A 133 13.67 -5.12 0.84
C THR A 133 14.24 -6.47 0.39
N PRO A 134 15.40 -6.49 -0.34
CA PRO A 134 16.04 -7.75 -0.75
C PRO A 134 16.33 -8.71 0.41
N GLU A 135 16.57 -8.19 1.62
CA GLU A 135 16.85 -8.99 2.82
C GLU A 135 15.60 -9.70 3.36
N LYS A 136 14.42 -9.11 3.14
CA LYS A 136 13.13 -9.71 3.46
C LYS A 136 12.09 -9.34 2.39
N PRO A 137 12.09 -10.03 1.26
CA PRO A 137 11.23 -9.71 0.12
C PRO A 137 9.76 -10.02 0.41
N THR A 138 8.88 -9.26 -0.24
CA THR A 138 7.45 -9.59 -0.30
C THR A 138 7.26 -10.88 -1.12
N PRO A 139 6.53 -11.88 -0.62
CA PRO A 139 6.31 -13.14 -1.34
C PRO A 139 5.39 -12.92 -2.55
N LEU A 140 5.66 -13.64 -3.64
CA LEU A 140 4.79 -13.70 -4.81
C LEU A 140 3.74 -14.80 -4.63
N GLY A 141 2.58 -14.66 -5.25
CA GLY A 141 1.51 -15.66 -5.23
C GLY A 141 0.14 -15.09 -4.92
N ALA A 142 -0.82 -15.99 -4.65
CA ALA A 142 -2.18 -15.65 -4.26
C ALA A 142 -2.39 -15.94 -2.76
N PHE A 143 -2.87 -14.95 -2.04
CA PHE A 143 -3.02 -15.00 -0.58
C PHE A 143 -4.43 -14.58 -0.18
N PRO A 144 -5.13 -15.35 0.66
CA PRO A 144 -6.36 -14.87 1.27
C PRO A 144 -6.05 -13.87 2.39
N ILE A 145 -6.93 -12.91 2.61
CA ILE A 145 -6.90 -12.08 3.81
C ILE A 145 -7.34 -12.93 5.00
N THR A 146 -6.41 -13.22 5.93
CA THR A 146 -6.64 -14.13 7.06
C THR A 146 -7.00 -13.42 8.36
N GLN A 147 -6.64 -12.14 8.49
CA GLN A 147 -6.94 -11.30 9.65
C GLN A 147 -7.09 -9.84 9.22
N LYS A 148 -7.97 -9.10 9.92
CA LYS A 148 -8.15 -7.66 9.80
C LYS A 148 -8.04 -7.04 11.19
N ASP A 149 -7.23 -5.96 11.31
CA ASP A 149 -7.05 -5.26 12.57
C ASP A 149 -6.77 -3.77 12.26
N ALA A 150 -7.66 -2.89 12.70
CA ALA A 150 -7.56 -1.46 12.38
C ALA A 150 -6.43 -0.74 13.12
N ASP A 151 -6.10 -1.21 14.34
CA ASP A 151 -5.15 -0.56 15.24
C ASP A 151 -3.96 -1.48 15.56
N HIS A 152 -3.57 -2.31 14.59
CA HIS A 152 -2.52 -3.31 14.76
C HIS A 152 -1.15 -2.67 15.03
N VAL A 153 -0.41 -3.30 15.97
CA VAL A 153 1.00 -3.01 16.21
C VAL A 153 1.80 -4.29 15.98
N SER A 154 2.89 -4.18 15.23
CA SER A 154 3.76 -5.32 14.95
C SER A 154 4.40 -5.87 16.20
N ASN A 155 4.17 -7.14 16.54
CA ASN A 155 4.78 -7.81 17.69
C ASN A 155 6.31 -7.99 17.56
N ILE A 156 6.83 -7.91 16.33
CA ILE A 156 8.27 -8.12 16.04
C ILE A 156 9.03 -6.80 16.05
N TYR A 157 8.41 -5.72 15.57
CA TYR A 157 9.08 -4.45 15.31
C TYR A 157 8.55 -3.31 16.17
N ASP A 158 7.52 -3.54 16.98
CA ASP A 158 6.84 -2.53 17.82
C ASP A 158 6.45 -1.28 17.00
N ALA A 159 5.98 -1.52 15.79
CA ALA A 159 5.67 -0.48 14.81
C ALA A 159 4.17 -0.47 14.50
N PRO A 160 3.53 0.70 14.42
CA PRO A 160 2.14 0.82 14.01
C PRO A 160 1.92 0.28 12.59
N MET A 161 0.86 -0.50 12.42
CA MET A 161 0.41 -1.05 11.16
C MET A 161 -1.11 -0.78 11.00
N PRO A 162 -1.53 0.49 10.87
CA PRO A 162 -2.95 0.83 10.84
C PRO A 162 -3.66 0.17 9.66
N TYR A 163 -4.89 -0.29 9.89
CA TYR A 163 -5.74 -0.97 8.90
C TYR A 163 -5.09 -2.24 8.33
N MET A 164 -4.43 -3.03 9.17
CA MET A 164 -3.69 -4.24 8.79
C MET A 164 -4.61 -5.32 8.22
N LEU A 165 -4.18 -5.88 7.08
CA LEU A 165 -4.77 -7.02 6.39
C LEU A 165 -3.70 -8.11 6.26
N ARG A 166 -3.76 -9.15 7.11
CA ARG A 166 -2.76 -10.23 7.14
C ARG A 166 -2.93 -11.16 5.94
N LEU A 167 -1.83 -11.48 5.30
CA LEU A 167 -1.79 -12.37 4.13
C LEU A 167 -1.13 -13.72 4.45
N THR A 168 -0.07 -13.73 5.27
CA THR A 168 0.71 -14.94 5.54
C THR A 168 0.83 -15.21 7.04
N ASN A 169 1.13 -16.46 7.40
CA ASN A 169 1.30 -16.88 8.80
C ASN A 169 2.57 -16.30 9.44
N ASP A 170 3.61 -16.00 8.65
CA ASP A 170 4.85 -15.37 9.11
C ASP A 170 4.75 -13.83 9.21
N GLY A 171 3.57 -13.27 8.99
CA GLY A 171 3.25 -11.88 9.33
C GLY A 171 3.29 -10.89 8.17
N VAL A 172 3.41 -11.32 6.92
CA VAL A 172 3.25 -10.40 5.79
C VAL A 172 1.81 -9.90 5.72
N ALA A 173 1.65 -8.58 5.57
CA ALA A 173 0.36 -7.89 5.57
C ALA A 173 0.37 -6.68 4.66
N ILE A 174 -0.81 -6.21 4.24
CA ILE A 174 -1.04 -4.87 3.72
C ILE A 174 -1.42 -3.98 4.90
N HIS A 175 -0.86 -2.78 5.01
CA HIS A 175 -1.19 -1.81 6.06
C HIS A 175 -0.92 -0.36 5.64
N GLY A 176 -1.49 0.59 6.37
CA GLY A 176 -1.19 2.00 6.20
C GLY A 176 0.25 2.33 6.57
N SER A 177 0.88 3.18 5.76
CA SER A 177 2.27 3.62 5.92
C SER A 177 2.47 4.97 5.25
N ASP A 178 3.53 5.68 5.61
CA ASP A 178 4.05 6.79 4.82
C ASP A 178 4.83 6.22 3.62
N VAL A 179 4.25 6.40 2.44
CA VAL A 179 4.83 5.89 1.20
C VAL A 179 5.72 6.95 0.59
N GLU A 180 7.03 6.87 0.88
CA GLU A 180 8.03 7.81 0.39
C GLU A 180 9.10 7.10 -0.45
N TRP A 181 9.73 7.84 -1.37
CA TRP A 181 10.84 7.33 -2.17
C TRP A 181 12.04 6.95 -1.29
N GLY A 182 12.66 5.80 -1.58
CA GLY A 182 13.86 5.32 -0.89
C GLY A 182 13.56 4.59 0.43
N TYR A 183 12.29 4.31 0.72
CA TYR A 183 11.88 3.46 1.83
C TYR A 183 11.43 2.09 1.33
N GLY A 184 11.53 1.08 2.20
CA GLY A 184 11.05 -0.28 1.99
C GLY A 184 10.50 -0.84 3.27
N THR A 185 9.91 -2.03 3.20
CA THR A 185 9.37 -2.76 4.33
C THR A 185 10.18 -4.03 4.61
N ARG A 186 9.76 -4.79 5.61
CA ARG A 186 10.30 -6.14 5.90
C ARG A 186 9.33 -7.22 5.43
N GLY A 187 8.91 -7.13 4.15
CA GLY A 187 8.02 -8.07 3.51
C GLY A 187 6.57 -7.64 3.42
N CYS A 188 6.12 -6.71 4.24
CA CYS A 188 4.77 -6.14 4.16
C CYS A 188 4.59 -5.24 2.93
N ILE A 189 3.34 -4.94 2.61
CA ILE A 189 2.95 -3.99 1.58
C ILE A 189 2.41 -2.75 2.29
N GLY A 190 3.19 -1.65 2.26
CA GLY A 190 2.79 -0.35 2.80
C GLY A 190 2.04 0.45 1.74
N VAL A 191 0.86 0.96 2.08
CA VAL A 191 0.06 1.86 1.23
C VAL A 191 -0.24 3.15 1.98
N PRO A 192 -0.57 4.27 1.31
CA PRO A 192 -1.00 5.48 2.00
C PRO A 192 -2.12 5.18 3.01
N THR A 193 -2.01 5.69 4.24
CA THR A 193 -2.92 5.32 5.35
C THR A 193 -4.39 5.59 5.02
N ALA A 194 -4.69 6.67 4.29
CA ALA A 194 -6.06 6.95 3.85
C ALA A 194 -6.57 5.90 2.85
N PHE A 195 -5.72 5.41 1.95
CA PHE A 195 -6.05 4.30 1.04
C PHE A 195 -6.25 2.99 1.81
N ALA A 196 -5.35 2.69 2.78
CA ALA A 196 -5.48 1.50 3.63
C ALA A 196 -6.82 1.45 4.36
N LYS A 197 -7.31 2.60 4.85
CA LYS A 197 -8.63 2.72 5.48
C LYS A 197 -9.76 2.36 4.51
N MET A 198 -9.77 2.94 3.31
CA MET A 198 -10.81 2.65 2.30
C MET A 198 -10.79 1.17 1.89
N LEU A 199 -9.60 0.61 1.64
CA LEU A 199 -9.44 -0.81 1.34
C LEU A 199 -9.94 -1.69 2.48
N PHE A 200 -9.58 -1.37 3.73
CA PHE A 200 -10.00 -2.09 4.92
C PHE A 200 -11.54 -2.14 5.08
N GLU A 201 -12.24 -1.06 4.75
CA GLU A 201 -13.70 -0.97 4.82
C GLU A 201 -14.38 -1.85 3.75
N GLN A 202 -13.74 -2.09 2.61
CA GLN A 202 -14.28 -2.86 1.49
C GLN A 202 -14.08 -4.37 1.64
N VAL A 203 -12.91 -4.79 2.12
CA VAL A 203 -12.52 -6.20 2.11
C VAL A 203 -13.11 -6.99 3.28
N LYS A 204 -13.27 -8.29 3.07
CA LYS A 204 -13.62 -9.28 4.09
C LYS A 204 -12.56 -10.37 4.19
N LEU A 205 -12.60 -11.15 5.26
CA LEU A 205 -11.76 -12.34 5.40
C LEU A 205 -12.02 -13.31 4.24
N GLY A 206 -10.95 -13.85 3.68
CA GLY A 206 -10.99 -14.75 2.53
C GLY A 206 -10.94 -14.03 1.17
N ASP A 207 -11.06 -12.71 1.08
CA ASP A 207 -10.83 -12.00 -0.18
C ASP A 207 -9.38 -12.21 -0.63
N THR A 208 -9.19 -12.31 -1.94
CA THR A 208 -7.91 -12.71 -2.54
C THR A 208 -7.03 -11.51 -2.86
N VAL A 209 -5.76 -11.61 -2.49
CA VAL A 209 -4.67 -10.71 -2.90
C VAL A 209 -3.69 -11.49 -3.78
N ILE A 210 -3.44 -11.02 -4.99
CA ILE A 210 -2.48 -11.60 -5.93
C ILE A 210 -1.26 -10.67 -6.01
N ILE A 211 -0.09 -11.21 -5.70
CA ILE A 211 1.17 -10.47 -5.71
C ILE A 211 2.04 -10.99 -6.85
N THR A 212 2.41 -10.11 -7.76
CA THR A 212 3.21 -10.39 -8.95
C THR A 212 4.45 -9.49 -9.02
N ASN A 213 5.30 -9.74 -9.99
CA ASN A 213 6.47 -8.92 -10.27
C ASN A 213 6.60 -8.73 -11.79
N GLY A 214 6.12 -7.59 -12.30
CA GLY A 214 6.15 -7.23 -13.72
C GLY A 214 5.07 -7.90 -14.57
N GLN A 215 4.01 -8.43 -13.97
CA GLN A 215 2.90 -9.00 -14.72
C GLN A 215 1.89 -7.93 -15.10
N ARG A 216 1.71 -7.71 -16.40
CA ARG A 216 0.70 -6.79 -16.93
C ARG A 216 -0.67 -7.46 -16.97
N ILE A 217 -1.67 -6.75 -16.49
CA ILE A 217 -3.08 -7.17 -16.55
C ILE A 217 -3.80 -6.23 -17.51
N ASN A 218 -4.50 -6.79 -18.51
CA ASN A 218 -5.29 -6.02 -19.47
C ASN A 218 -6.79 -6.25 -19.26
N VAL A 219 -7.59 -5.34 -19.79
CA VAL A 219 -9.04 -5.53 -19.84
C VAL A 219 -9.36 -6.77 -20.68
N GLY A 220 -10.16 -7.68 -20.14
CA GLY A 220 -10.49 -8.97 -20.74
C GLY A 220 -9.64 -10.14 -20.25
N ASP A 221 -8.52 -9.87 -19.56
CA ASP A 221 -7.70 -10.93 -18.99
C ASP A 221 -8.42 -11.58 -17.80
N ALA A 222 -8.28 -12.90 -17.70
CA ALA A 222 -8.59 -13.62 -16.48
C ALA A 222 -7.35 -13.54 -15.57
N VAL A 223 -7.52 -13.05 -14.34
CA VAL A 223 -6.42 -12.99 -13.38
C VAL A 223 -6.30 -14.37 -12.73
N ALA A 224 -5.24 -15.11 -13.10
CA ALA A 224 -4.87 -16.36 -12.47
C ALA A 224 -3.80 -16.09 -11.40
N GLY A 225 -3.92 -16.76 -10.26
CA GLY A 225 -2.85 -16.79 -9.27
C GLY A 225 -1.61 -17.50 -9.86
N VAL A 226 -0.43 -16.94 -9.62
CA VAL A 226 0.86 -17.51 -10.07
C VAL A 226 1.22 -18.71 -9.20
#